data_9ed8841dec335e6728470de891dc9289
#
_entry.id   9ed8841dec335e6728470de891dc9289
#
_cell.length_a   1.000
_cell.length_b   1.000
_cell.length_c   1.000
_cell.angle_alpha   90.00
_cell.angle_beta   90.00
_cell.angle_gamma   90.00
#
_symmetry.space_group_name_H-M   'P 1'
#
loop_
_entity.id
_entity.type
_entity.pdbx_description
1 polymer ?
#
loop_
_entity_poly.entity_id
_entity_poly.type
_entity_poly.pdbx_seq_one_letter_code
_entity_poly.pdbx_strand_id
1 'polypeptide(L)'
;MRSIQEQGEVRIEQKIDEAVAPLREKIHDLELRSWVFQGGGSFSFSQKYPPVKFLSEKDRKRILITGGAGFVGSHLTDKLMMDGHEVTVVDNFFTGRKRNVEHWIGHENFELINHDVVEPLYIEVDQIYHLASPASPPNYMYNPIKTLKTNTIGTLNMLGLAKRVGARLLLASTSEVYGDPEVHPQNEEYWGHVNPIGPRACYDEGKRVAETMCYAYMKQEGVEVRVARIFNTFGPRMHMNDGRVVSNFILQALQSEGLTVYGSGSQTRAFQYVSDLVNGLVSLMNSNISSPVNLGNPEEHTILEFAQHIKGLVGSRSQIQFLPEAQDDPQRRRPDIRKAKMMLGWEPVVPLEEGLNKTIQYFARELEHQANNQYIPKPKAARMKKGRPRHN
;
A
#
# COMPACT_ATOMS: atom_id res chain seq x y z
N MET A 1 48.00 29.28 -13.49
CA MET A 1 48.11 27.85 -13.89
C MET A 1 47.31 26.89 -12.98
N ARG A 2 47.29 27.04 -11.66
CA ARG A 2 46.49 26.18 -10.75
C ARG A 2 44.98 26.19 -11.04
N SER A 3 44.35 27.34 -11.35
CA SER A 3 42.90 27.45 -11.54
C SER A 3 42.37 26.75 -12.82
N ILE A 4 43.21 26.64 -13.85
CA ILE A 4 42.84 25.98 -15.12
C ILE A 4 42.90 24.45 -14.97
N GLN A 5 43.80 23.95 -14.15
CA GLN A 5 43.94 22.53 -13.86
C GLN A 5 42.80 22.02 -12.98
N GLU A 6 42.43 22.77 -11.92
CA GLU A 6 41.26 22.48 -11.07
C GLU A 6 39.94 22.49 -11.84
N GLN A 7 39.75 23.46 -12.76
CA GLN A 7 38.55 23.49 -13.61
C GLN A 7 38.54 22.34 -14.63
N GLY A 8 39.71 21.87 -15.07
CA GLY A 8 39.83 20.69 -15.92
C GLY A 8 39.45 19.39 -15.19
N GLU A 9 39.92 19.25 -13.96
CA GLU A 9 39.62 18.06 -13.13
C GLU A 9 38.12 17.99 -12.77
N VAL A 10 37.49 19.07 -12.33
CA VAL A 10 36.04 19.12 -12.06
C VAL A 10 35.20 18.80 -13.30
N ARG A 11 35.64 19.23 -14.48
CA ARG A 11 34.92 18.95 -15.74
C ARG A 11 35.08 17.50 -16.20
N ILE A 12 36.20 16.87 -15.86
CA ILE A 12 36.43 15.45 -16.13
C ILE A 12 35.59 14.60 -15.15
N GLU A 13 35.56 14.94 -13.87
CA GLU A 13 34.71 14.25 -12.88
C GLU A 13 33.21 14.34 -13.21
N GLN A 14 32.73 15.52 -13.62
CA GLN A 14 31.34 15.67 -14.09
C GLN A 14 31.04 14.79 -15.30
N LYS A 15 31.93 14.71 -16.28
CA LYS A 15 31.75 13.86 -17.46
C LYS A 15 31.79 12.37 -17.13
N ILE A 16 32.60 11.98 -16.16
CA ILE A 16 32.66 10.59 -15.66
C ILE A 16 31.35 10.27 -14.93
N ASP A 17 30.87 11.14 -14.06
CA ASP A 17 29.61 10.94 -13.35
C ASP A 17 28.39 10.88 -14.31
N GLU A 18 28.34 11.76 -15.30
CA GLU A 18 27.31 11.72 -16.35
C GLU A 18 27.35 10.42 -17.18
N ALA A 19 28.54 9.90 -17.47
CA ALA A 19 28.71 8.66 -18.22
C ALA A 19 28.43 7.41 -17.38
N VAL A 20 28.67 7.47 -16.07
CA VAL A 20 28.51 6.33 -15.14
C VAL A 20 27.10 6.29 -14.55
N ALA A 21 26.38 7.42 -14.46
CA ALA A 21 25.04 7.48 -13.90
C ALA A 21 24.05 6.47 -14.50
N PRO A 22 23.95 6.30 -15.83
CA PRO A 22 23.03 5.30 -16.43
C PRO A 22 23.41 3.87 -16.08
N LEU A 23 24.70 3.58 -15.89
CA LEU A 23 25.18 2.25 -15.49
C LEU A 23 24.86 1.95 -14.04
N ARG A 24 25.03 2.95 -13.15
CA ARG A 24 24.63 2.84 -11.73
C ARG A 24 23.13 2.60 -11.60
N GLU A 25 22.32 3.31 -12.37
CA GLU A 25 20.87 3.15 -12.38
C GLU A 25 20.44 1.75 -12.88
N LYS A 26 21.11 1.25 -13.93
CA LYS A 26 20.84 -0.09 -14.46
C LYS A 26 21.28 -1.20 -13.51
N ILE A 27 22.41 -1.05 -12.82
CA ILE A 27 22.86 -1.99 -11.79
C ILE A 27 21.86 -2.00 -10.63
N HIS A 28 21.44 -0.81 -10.17
CA HIS A 28 20.45 -0.69 -9.12
C HIS A 28 19.09 -1.33 -9.48
N ASP A 29 18.61 -1.14 -10.73
CA ASP A 29 17.39 -1.80 -11.21
C ASP A 29 17.53 -3.34 -11.23
N LEU A 30 18.69 -3.84 -11.63
CA LEU A 30 18.98 -5.28 -11.62
C LEU A 30 19.07 -5.84 -10.18
N GLU A 31 19.66 -5.10 -9.25
CA GLU A 31 19.73 -5.46 -7.83
C GLU A 31 18.33 -5.45 -7.20
N LEU A 32 17.51 -4.44 -7.50
CA LEU A 32 16.11 -4.35 -7.10
C LEU A 32 15.29 -5.54 -7.61
N ARG A 33 15.44 -5.86 -8.89
CA ARG A 33 14.75 -7.02 -9.49
C ARG A 33 15.20 -8.32 -8.82
N SER A 34 16.48 -8.50 -8.57
CA SER A 34 17.02 -9.66 -7.87
C SER A 34 16.47 -9.75 -6.44
N TRP A 35 16.41 -8.65 -5.70
CA TRP A 35 15.88 -8.61 -4.35
C TRP A 35 14.36 -8.91 -4.29
N VAL A 36 13.58 -8.35 -5.22
CA VAL A 36 12.14 -8.61 -5.35
C VAL A 36 11.86 -10.06 -5.76
N PHE A 37 12.70 -10.62 -6.65
CA PHE A 37 12.56 -12.02 -7.09
C PHE A 37 12.89 -13.04 -5.99
N GLN A 38 13.85 -12.73 -5.12
CA GLN A 38 14.25 -13.65 -4.03
C GLN A 38 13.31 -13.58 -2.82
N GLY A 39 12.24 -12.79 -2.88
CA GLY A 39 11.24 -12.72 -1.80
C GLY A 39 11.81 -12.24 -0.47
N GLY A 40 12.84 -11.41 -0.47
CA GLY A 40 13.45 -10.83 0.73
C GLY A 40 14.22 -11.80 1.63
N GLY A 41 14.60 -12.99 1.13
CA GLY A 41 15.07 -14.06 1.98
C GLY A 41 16.49 -14.60 1.77
N SER A 42 17.32 -14.02 0.89
CA SER A 42 18.70 -14.45 0.73
C SER A 42 19.63 -13.24 0.64
N PHE A 43 20.07 -12.77 1.80
CA PHE A 43 21.14 -11.78 1.87
C PHE A 43 22.50 -12.46 1.70
N SER A 44 23.33 -11.90 0.81
CA SER A 44 24.76 -12.10 0.89
C SER A 44 25.26 -11.67 2.27
N PHE A 45 26.13 -12.43 2.90
CA PHE A 45 26.62 -12.24 4.28
C PHE A 45 27.21 -10.84 4.61
N SER A 46 27.26 -9.91 3.67
CA SER A 46 27.80 -8.55 3.84
C SER A 46 26.77 -7.42 3.80
N GLN A 47 25.54 -7.65 3.30
CA GLN A 47 24.56 -6.58 3.14
C GLN A 47 23.40 -6.74 4.13
N LYS A 48 23.35 -5.84 5.13
CA LYS A 48 22.34 -5.87 6.22
C LYS A 48 20.97 -5.39 5.78
N TYR A 49 20.90 -4.53 4.76
CA TYR A 49 19.68 -3.87 4.26
C TYR A 49 19.58 -4.02 2.75
N PRO A 50 18.37 -3.87 2.16
CA PRO A 50 18.22 -3.71 0.71
C PRO A 50 19.09 -2.57 0.18
N PRO A 51 19.47 -2.58 -1.12
CA PRO A 51 20.27 -1.51 -1.71
C PRO A 51 19.51 -0.18 -1.66
N VAL A 52 20.18 0.87 -1.20
CA VAL A 52 19.64 2.22 -1.05
C VAL A 52 20.43 3.16 -1.93
N LYS A 53 19.76 4.00 -2.74
CA LYS A 53 20.41 5.06 -3.52
C LYS A 53 21.00 6.10 -2.58
N PHE A 54 22.17 6.59 -2.90
CA PHE A 54 22.71 7.74 -2.20
C PHE A 54 22.09 9.02 -2.79
N LEU A 55 21.45 9.81 -1.93
CA LEU A 55 20.99 11.16 -2.25
C LEU A 55 21.79 12.18 -1.43
N SER A 56 22.07 13.32 -2.06
CA SER A 56 22.62 14.47 -1.33
C SER A 56 21.59 14.98 -0.31
N GLU A 57 22.02 15.68 0.72
CA GLU A 57 21.10 16.29 1.71
C GLU A 57 20.04 17.21 1.06
N LYS A 58 20.40 17.88 -0.03
CA LYS A 58 19.48 18.75 -0.78
C LYS A 58 18.36 17.97 -1.46
N ASP A 59 18.64 16.77 -1.95
CA ASP A 59 17.70 15.96 -2.74
C ASP A 59 16.92 14.98 -1.87
N ARG A 60 17.49 14.62 -0.70
CA ARG A 60 16.87 13.73 0.27
C ARG A 60 15.71 14.43 0.97
N LYS A 61 14.52 13.79 0.96
CA LYS A 61 13.32 14.27 1.64
C LYS A 61 13.08 13.48 2.92
N ARG A 62 12.56 14.17 3.94
CA ARG A 62 12.02 13.56 5.16
C ARG A 62 10.56 13.25 4.90
N ILE A 63 10.21 11.98 4.88
CA ILE A 63 8.89 11.51 4.44
C ILE A 63 8.19 10.78 5.57
N LEU A 64 6.97 11.21 5.90
CA LEU A 64 6.08 10.50 6.81
C LEU A 64 5.11 9.64 6.01
N ILE A 65 5.01 8.36 6.37
CA ILE A 65 4.01 7.42 5.84
C ILE A 65 3.13 6.94 7.00
N THR A 66 1.89 7.40 7.06
CA THR A 66 0.92 6.85 8.00
C THR A 66 0.29 5.59 7.42
N GLY A 67 0.13 4.54 8.25
CA GLY A 67 -0.26 3.23 7.75
C GLY A 67 0.88 2.52 6.98
N GLY A 68 2.13 2.91 7.23
CA GLY A 68 3.30 2.44 6.49
C GLY A 68 3.68 0.98 6.74
N ALA A 69 3.16 0.34 7.80
CA ALA A 69 3.30 -1.10 8.04
C ALA A 69 2.16 -1.94 7.42
N GLY A 70 1.20 -1.29 6.75
CA GLY A 70 0.10 -1.93 6.02
C GLY A 70 0.53 -2.50 4.67
N PHE A 71 -0.45 -2.99 3.91
CA PHE A 71 -0.22 -3.57 2.58
C PHE A 71 0.45 -2.57 1.62
N VAL A 72 -0.25 -1.53 1.21
CA VAL A 72 0.29 -0.53 0.26
C VAL A 72 1.42 0.27 0.90
N GLY A 73 1.25 0.67 2.17
CA GLY A 73 2.22 1.50 2.89
C GLY A 73 3.61 0.87 2.99
N SER A 74 3.70 -0.45 3.19
CA SER A 74 5.00 -1.14 3.28
C SER A 74 5.75 -1.22 1.94
N HIS A 75 5.02 -1.36 0.83
CA HIS A 75 5.63 -1.29 -0.50
C HIS A 75 6.08 0.14 -0.85
N LEU A 76 5.30 1.15 -0.45
CA LEU A 76 5.70 2.55 -0.58
C LEU A 76 6.93 2.86 0.29
N THR A 77 6.99 2.33 1.51
CA THR A 77 8.15 2.43 2.40
C THR A 77 9.39 1.87 1.72
N ASP A 78 9.31 0.65 1.18
CA ASP A 78 10.43 0.04 0.44
C ASP A 78 10.90 0.93 -0.71
N LYS A 79 9.96 1.40 -1.53
CA LYS A 79 10.28 2.26 -2.69
C LYS A 79 11.03 3.52 -2.27
N LEU A 80 10.52 4.25 -1.27
CA LEU A 80 11.08 5.53 -0.85
C LEU A 80 12.41 5.35 -0.09
N MET A 81 12.57 4.28 0.69
CA MET A 81 13.83 3.91 1.30
C MET A 81 14.89 3.58 0.25
N MET A 82 14.55 2.71 -0.72
CA MET A 82 15.47 2.35 -1.79
C MET A 82 15.81 3.53 -2.71
N ASP A 83 14.92 4.50 -2.85
CA ASP A 83 15.19 5.76 -3.57
C ASP A 83 16.10 6.73 -2.77
N GLY A 84 16.43 6.43 -1.51
CA GLY A 84 17.42 7.16 -0.70
C GLY A 84 16.84 8.24 0.20
N HIS A 85 15.53 8.27 0.43
CA HIS A 85 14.87 9.24 1.31
C HIS A 85 14.95 8.81 2.78
N GLU A 86 14.72 9.76 3.69
CA GLU A 86 14.46 9.47 5.11
C GLU A 86 12.97 9.17 5.28
N VAL A 87 12.65 7.99 5.82
CA VAL A 87 11.27 7.53 5.94
C VAL A 87 10.92 7.25 7.39
N THR A 88 9.93 7.97 7.90
CA THR A 88 9.27 7.68 9.17
C THR A 88 7.93 7.00 8.90
N VAL A 89 7.78 5.78 9.39
CA VAL A 89 6.53 5.02 9.32
C VAL A 89 5.77 5.17 10.63
N VAL A 90 4.50 5.54 10.54
CA VAL A 90 3.56 5.60 11.67
C VAL A 90 2.45 4.59 11.43
N ASP A 91 2.23 3.70 12.40
CA ASP A 91 1.19 2.68 12.34
C ASP A 91 0.73 2.29 13.75
N ASN A 92 -0.55 2.01 13.95
CA ASN A 92 -1.08 1.49 15.22
C ASN A 92 -1.20 -0.04 15.21
N PHE A 93 -0.79 -0.68 14.13
CA PHE A 93 -0.81 -2.13 13.89
C PHE A 93 -2.20 -2.78 13.99
N PHE A 94 -3.27 -2.02 13.75
CA PHE A 94 -4.62 -2.59 13.69
C PHE A 94 -4.77 -3.57 12.51
N THR A 95 -4.32 -3.16 11.32
CA THR A 95 -4.24 -4.01 10.13
C THR A 95 -2.81 -4.18 9.61
N GLY A 96 -1.94 -3.24 9.93
CA GLY A 96 -0.52 -3.27 9.61
C GLY A 96 0.24 -4.32 10.42
N ARG A 97 1.40 -4.74 9.91
CA ARG A 97 2.23 -5.76 10.55
C ARG A 97 3.68 -5.29 10.60
N LYS A 98 4.28 -5.27 11.78
CA LYS A 98 5.69 -4.88 11.97
C LYS A 98 6.64 -5.59 11.01
N ARG A 99 6.41 -6.89 10.76
CA ARG A 99 7.24 -7.70 9.85
C ARG A 99 7.26 -7.18 8.39
N ASN A 100 6.26 -6.38 7.97
CA ASN A 100 6.25 -5.82 6.63
C ASN A 100 7.34 -4.75 6.41
N VAL A 101 7.89 -4.19 7.49
CA VAL A 101 8.92 -3.14 7.47
C VAL A 101 10.12 -3.44 8.37
N GLU A 102 10.14 -4.60 9.04
CA GLU A 102 11.18 -4.95 10.02
C GLU A 102 12.59 -5.03 9.41
N HIS A 103 12.69 -5.32 8.10
CA HIS A 103 13.95 -5.36 7.36
C HIS A 103 14.63 -3.98 7.25
N TRP A 104 13.92 -2.89 7.55
CA TRP A 104 14.49 -1.55 7.64
C TRP A 104 14.89 -1.12 9.06
N ILE A 105 14.46 -1.84 10.09
CA ILE A 105 14.72 -1.45 11.48
C ILE A 105 16.22 -1.44 11.77
N GLY A 106 16.70 -0.27 12.21
CA GLY A 106 18.10 0.01 12.47
C GLY A 106 18.87 0.61 11.29
N HIS A 107 18.22 0.85 10.15
CA HIS A 107 18.77 1.67 9.08
C HIS A 107 18.72 3.15 9.49
N GLU A 108 19.78 3.92 9.22
CA GLU A 108 19.92 5.32 9.66
C GLU A 108 18.81 6.26 9.14
N ASN A 109 18.26 5.97 7.96
CA ASN A 109 17.20 6.75 7.32
C ASN A 109 15.79 6.22 7.61
N PHE A 110 15.63 5.26 8.53
CA PHE A 110 14.33 4.63 8.81
C PHE A 110 13.92 4.74 10.28
N GLU A 111 12.70 5.19 10.50
CA GLU A 111 12.08 5.20 11.82
C GLU A 111 10.69 4.56 11.80
N LEU A 112 10.38 3.76 12.82
CA LEU A 112 9.06 3.15 13.02
C LEU A 112 8.46 3.62 14.34
N ILE A 113 7.33 4.33 14.26
CA ILE A 113 6.60 4.88 15.40
C ILE A 113 5.27 4.15 15.56
N ASN A 114 5.06 3.52 16.72
CA ASN A 114 3.74 3.00 17.09
C ASN A 114 2.86 4.14 17.56
N HIS A 115 1.91 4.59 16.73
CA HIS A 115 1.05 5.72 17.04
C HIS A 115 -0.27 5.63 16.27
N ASP A 116 -1.35 6.12 16.86
CA ASP A 116 -2.65 6.21 16.23
C ASP A 116 -2.87 7.63 15.70
N VAL A 117 -3.17 7.76 14.40
CA VAL A 117 -3.35 9.08 13.75
C VAL A 117 -4.50 9.91 14.27
N VAL A 118 -5.43 9.33 15.06
CA VAL A 118 -6.48 10.10 15.75
C VAL A 118 -5.92 10.96 16.87
N GLU A 119 -4.71 10.69 17.33
CA GLU A 119 -3.96 11.52 18.25
C GLU A 119 -2.99 12.43 17.49
N PRO A 120 -2.76 13.68 17.94
CA PRO A 120 -1.80 14.57 17.29
C PRO A 120 -0.39 14.00 17.28
N LEU A 121 0.32 14.22 16.17
CA LEU A 121 1.73 13.90 16.01
C LEU A 121 2.52 15.17 15.68
N TYR A 122 3.68 15.34 16.29
CA TYR A 122 4.56 16.48 16.07
C TYR A 122 5.93 15.98 15.60
N ILE A 123 6.20 16.16 14.31
CA ILE A 123 7.42 15.71 13.63
C ILE A 123 7.75 16.70 12.50
N GLU A 124 9.02 16.84 12.16
CA GLU A 124 9.47 17.68 11.06
C GLU A 124 9.65 16.85 9.80
N VAL A 125 8.85 17.10 8.77
CA VAL A 125 8.86 16.36 7.49
C VAL A 125 8.58 17.28 6.32
N ASP A 126 8.99 16.85 5.12
CA ASP A 126 8.80 17.58 3.87
C ASP A 126 7.58 17.06 3.09
N GLN A 127 7.26 15.77 3.26
CA GLN A 127 6.13 15.12 2.58
C GLN A 127 5.40 14.17 3.54
N ILE A 128 4.09 14.10 3.40
CA ILE A 128 3.21 13.19 4.16
C ILE A 128 2.40 12.35 3.17
N TYR A 129 2.60 11.03 3.19
CA TYR A 129 1.71 10.06 2.55
C TYR A 129 0.73 9.54 3.61
N HIS A 130 -0.50 10.01 3.56
CA HIS A 130 -1.53 9.64 4.52
C HIS A 130 -2.35 8.45 4.03
N LEU A 131 -1.88 7.23 4.41
CA LEU A 131 -2.48 5.96 4.02
C LEU A 131 -3.21 5.26 5.18
N ALA A 132 -3.09 5.75 6.41
CA ALA A 132 -3.69 5.12 7.59
C ALA A 132 -5.21 5.08 7.50
N SER A 133 -5.77 3.90 7.28
CA SER A 133 -7.21 3.62 7.28
C SER A 133 -7.43 2.11 7.28
N PRO A 134 -8.42 1.58 8.02
CA PRO A 134 -8.97 0.26 7.71
C PRO A 134 -9.57 0.30 6.31
N ALA A 135 -9.10 -0.54 5.39
CA ALA A 135 -9.44 -0.43 3.96
C ALA A 135 -10.16 -1.65 3.39
N SER A 136 -10.35 -2.70 4.17
CA SER A 136 -11.10 -3.89 3.75
C SER A 136 -12.45 -4.00 4.47
N PRO A 137 -13.50 -4.49 3.80
CA PRO A 137 -14.84 -4.57 4.37
C PRO A 137 -14.92 -5.20 5.76
N PRO A 138 -14.32 -6.37 6.04
CA PRO A 138 -14.35 -6.93 7.38
C PRO A 138 -13.74 -6.01 8.44
N ASN A 139 -12.67 -5.29 8.11
CA ASN A 139 -11.95 -4.45 9.05
C ASN A 139 -12.68 -3.14 9.34
N TYR A 140 -13.17 -2.43 8.31
CA TYR A 140 -13.84 -1.16 8.54
C TYR A 140 -15.27 -1.34 9.09
N MET A 141 -15.95 -2.44 8.79
CA MET A 141 -17.27 -2.76 9.36
C MET A 141 -17.18 -3.29 10.79
N TYR A 142 -16.06 -3.91 11.18
CA TYR A 142 -15.84 -4.38 12.55
C TYR A 142 -15.91 -3.26 13.60
N ASN A 143 -15.33 -2.09 13.28
CA ASN A 143 -15.37 -0.93 14.14
C ASN A 143 -15.64 0.35 13.32
N PRO A 144 -16.90 0.62 12.94
CA PRO A 144 -17.24 1.73 12.04
C PRO A 144 -16.95 3.11 12.67
N ILE A 145 -17.10 3.28 13.97
CA ILE A 145 -16.79 4.52 14.67
C ILE A 145 -15.28 4.81 14.59
N LYS A 146 -14.44 3.80 14.82
CA LYS A 146 -12.99 3.95 14.72
C LYS A 146 -12.57 4.25 13.27
N THR A 147 -13.21 3.62 12.29
CA THR A 147 -12.98 3.88 10.88
C THR A 147 -13.28 5.33 10.52
N LEU A 148 -14.43 5.86 10.95
CA LEU A 148 -14.79 7.27 10.79
C LEU A 148 -13.76 8.19 11.43
N LYS A 149 -13.41 7.96 12.71
CA LYS A 149 -12.40 8.78 13.42
C LYS A 149 -11.06 8.76 12.69
N THR A 150 -10.60 7.61 12.24
CA THR A 150 -9.32 7.50 11.51
C THR A 150 -9.34 8.30 10.23
N ASN A 151 -10.41 8.20 9.42
CA ASN A 151 -10.51 8.91 8.15
C ASN A 151 -10.79 10.41 8.31
N THR A 152 -11.42 10.87 9.39
CA THR A 152 -11.75 12.27 9.63
C THR A 152 -10.77 12.95 10.57
N ILE A 153 -10.71 12.56 11.84
CA ILE A 153 -9.80 13.14 12.84
C ILE A 153 -8.34 12.89 12.45
N GLY A 154 -8.01 11.66 11.99
CA GLY A 154 -6.67 11.33 11.53
C GLY A 154 -6.23 12.20 10.36
N THR A 155 -7.11 12.45 9.39
CA THR A 155 -6.84 13.36 8.27
C THR A 155 -6.70 14.80 8.74
N LEU A 156 -7.55 15.25 9.67
CA LEU A 156 -7.46 16.58 10.28
C LEU A 156 -6.11 16.79 10.96
N ASN A 157 -5.64 15.81 11.74
CA ASN A 157 -4.35 15.88 12.42
C ASN A 157 -3.18 15.93 11.43
N MET A 158 -3.23 15.17 10.35
CA MET A 158 -2.17 15.18 9.32
C MET A 158 -2.17 16.47 8.51
N LEU A 159 -3.32 17.05 8.21
CA LEU A 159 -3.42 18.38 7.59
C LEU A 159 -2.92 19.49 8.51
N GLY A 160 -3.21 19.41 9.80
CA GLY A 160 -2.67 20.33 10.81
C GLY A 160 -1.15 20.24 10.91
N LEU A 161 -0.60 19.02 10.87
CA LEU A 161 0.86 18.81 10.81
C LEU A 161 1.44 19.40 9.51
N ALA A 162 0.85 19.10 8.36
CA ALA A 162 1.29 19.61 7.06
C ALA A 162 1.32 21.15 7.06
N LYS A 163 0.29 21.81 7.58
CA LYS A 163 0.25 23.27 7.74
C LYS A 163 1.39 23.77 8.62
N ARG A 164 1.63 23.11 9.76
CA ARG A 164 2.63 23.55 10.72
C ARG A 164 4.06 23.51 10.16
N VAL A 165 4.42 22.45 9.44
CA VAL A 165 5.78 22.22 8.94
C VAL A 165 5.97 22.60 7.48
N GLY A 166 4.93 23.03 6.77
CA GLY A 166 4.98 23.35 5.35
C GLY A 166 5.11 22.13 4.44
N ALA A 167 4.69 20.94 4.91
CA ALA A 167 4.81 19.71 4.15
C ALA A 167 3.71 19.59 3.07
N ARG A 168 4.03 18.93 1.96
CA ARG A 168 3.03 18.47 0.98
C ARG A 168 2.37 17.20 1.49
N LEU A 169 1.04 17.12 1.43
CA LEU A 169 0.26 15.96 1.86
C LEU A 169 -0.42 15.27 0.69
N LEU A 170 -0.21 13.96 0.56
CA LEU A 170 -0.98 13.08 -0.32
C LEU A 170 -1.96 12.25 0.50
N LEU A 171 -3.26 12.40 0.21
CA LEU A 171 -4.32 11.57 0.76
C LEU A 171 -4.53 10.33 -0.12
N ALA A 172 -4.39 9.15 0.47
CA ALA A 172 -4.88 7.91 -0.11
C ALA A 172 -6.41 7.86 0.02
N SER A 173 -7.10 8.43 -0.97
CA SER A 173 -8.53 8.27 -1.17
C SER A 173 -8.83 6.96 -1.88
N THR A 174 -10.02 6.75 -2.34
CA THR A 174 -10.50 5.46 -2.82
C THR A 174 -11.52 5.62 -3.94
N SER A 175 -11.66 4.62 -4.80
CA SER A 175 -12.78 4.52 -5.74
C SER A 175 -14.15 4.38 -5.06
N GLU A 176 -14.17 4.06 -3.76
CA GLU A 176 -15.42 3.97 -2.97
C GLU A 176 -16.13 5.33 -2.84
N VAL A 177 -15.43 6.45 -3.06
CA VAL A 177 -16.06 7.79 -3.13
C VAL A 177 -17.09 7.91 -4.25
N TYR A 178 -17.00 7.03 -5.26
CA TYR A 178 -17.97 6.94 -6.35
C TYR A 178 -19.22 6.12 -6.01
N GLY A 179 -19.18 5.31 -4.94
CA GLY A 179 -20.29 4.47 -4.51
C GLY A 179 -20.67 3.38 -5.52
N ASP A 180 -21.97 3.19 -5.74
CA ASP A 180 -22.51 2.40 -6.86
C ASP A 180 -22.69 3.34 -8.08
N PRO A 181 -21.72 3.40 -9.00
CA PRO A 181 -21.62 4.49 -9.95
C PRO A 181 -22.61 4.33 -11.12
N GLU A 182 -23.28 5.42 -11.45
CA GLU A 182 -24.13 5.56 -12.65
C GLU A 182 -23.30 5.90 -13.91
N VAL A 183 -22.02 6.30 -13.74
CA VAL A 183 -21.08 6.64 -14.81
C VAL A 183 -20.04 5.54 -14.97
N HIS A 184 -19.80 5.09 -16.21
CA HIS A 184 -18.84 4.04 -16.51
C HIS A 184 -18.04 4.34 -17.81
N PRO A 185 -16.70 4.36 -17.80
CA PRO A 185 -15.81 4.29 -16.64
C PRO A 185 -15.93 5.53 -15.74
N GLN A 186 -15.54 5.42 -14.46
CA GLN A 186 -15.60 6.53 -13.51
C GLN A 186 -14.45 7.51 -13.77
N ASN A 187 -14.80 8.77 -14.06
CA ASN A 187 -13.84 9.88 -14.15
C ASN A 187 -13.84 10.72 -12.87
N GLU A 188 -12.83 11.56 -12.69
CA GLU A 188 -12.63 12.32 -11.45
C GLU A 188 -13.67 13.44 -11.24
N GLU A 189 -14.39 13.85 -12.26
CA GLU A 189 -15.46 14.86 -12.19
C GLU A 189 -16.80 14.29 -11.70
N TYR A 190 -16.93 12.96 -11.69
CA TYR A 190 -18.13 12.29 -11.19
C TYR A 190 -18.21 12.39 -9.67
N TRP A 191 -19.31 12.90 -9.13
CA TRP A 191 -19.48 13.16 -7.70
C TRP A 191 -19.80 11.91 -6.89
N GLY A 192 -20.21 10.84 -7.53
CA GLY A 192 -20.52 9.57 -6.91
C GLY A 192 -21.96 9.40 -6.46
N HIS A 193 -22.33 8.16 -6.22
CA HIS A 193 -23.62 7.72 -5.73
C HIS A 193 -23.41 6.81 -4.52
N VAL A 194 -23.20 7.41 -3.34
CA VAL A 194 -22.88 6.72 -2.09
C VAL A 194 -24.13 6.62 -1.21
N ASN A 195 -24.36 5.45 -0.61
CA ASN A 195 -25.39 5.27 0.41
C ASN A 195 -24.85 5.75 1.78
N PRO A 196 -25.30 6.91 2.32
CA PRO A 196 -24.72 7.50 3.53
C PRO A 196 -25.05 6.74 4.82
N ILE A 197 -26.00 5.79 4.78
CA ILE A 197 -26.42 4.99 5.93
C ILE A 197 -26.22 3.49 5.72
N GLY A 198 -25.62 3.10 4.59
CA GLY A 198 -25.33 1.71 4.27
C GLY A 198 -24.20 1.12 5.13
N PRO A 199 -23.98 -0.20 5.06
CA PRO A 199 -22.97 -0.89 5.88
C PRO A 199 -21.54 -0.43 5.59
N ARG A 200 -21.28 0.16 4.41
CA ARG A 200 -19.98 0.66 3.97
C ARG A 200 -19.78 2.17 4.25
N ALA A 201 -20.85 2.87 4.66
CA ALA A 201 -20.86 4.33 4.78
C ALA A 201 -19.73 4.88 5.67
N CYS A 202 -19.33 4.17 6.73
CA CYS A 202 -18.25 4.60 7.62
C CYS A 202 -16.90 4.78 6.88
N TYR A 203 -16.65 3.98 5.86
CA TYR A 203 -15.46 4.10 5.03
C TYR A 203 -15.68 5.08 3.88
N ASP A 204 -16.75 4.91 3.12
CA ASP A 204 -17.05 5.68 1.92
C ASP A 204 -17.20 7.17 2.24
N GLU A 205 -18.06 7.53 3.19
CA GLU A 205 -18.26 8.91 3.64
C GLU A 205 -17.03 9.44 4.41
N GLY A 206 -16.36 8.58 5.19
CA GLY A 206 -15.12 8.97 5.86
C GLY A 206 -14.06 9.45 4.86
N LYS A 207 -13.92 8.80 3.72
CA LYS A 207 -13.00 9.20 2.65
C LYS A 207 -13.48 10.42 1.87
N ARG A 208 -14.78 10.56 1.63
CA ARG A 208 -15.38 11.76 1.01
C ARG A 208 -15.12 13.00 1.88
N VAL A 209 -15.34 12.90 3.18
CA VAL A 209 -15.02 13.98 4.14
C VAL A 209 -13.52 14.28 4.16
N ALA A 210 -12.66 13.26 4.12
CA ALA A 210 -11.21 13.46 4.04
C ALA A 210 -10.78 14.26 2.80
N GLU A 211 -11.34 13.98 1.61
CA GLU A 211 -11.11 14.79 0.41
C GLU A 211 -11.57 16.25 0.64
N THR A 212 -12.77 16.44 1.18
CA THR A 212 -13.32 17.78 1.48
C THR A 212 -12.39 18.56 2.42
N MET A 213 -11.87 17.91 3.47
CA MET A 213 -10.90 18.51 4.40
C MET A 213 -9.61 18.93 3.69
N CYS A 214 -9.07 18.09 2.80
CA CYS A 214 -7.87 18.42 2.02
C CYS A 214 -8.06 19.71 1.22
N TYR A 215 -9.18 19.84 0.52
CA TYR A 215 -9.47 21.05 -0.29
C TYR A 215 -9.79 22.27 0.57
N ALA A 216 -10.41 22.10 1.73
CA ALA A 216 -10.62 23.18 2.69
C ALA A 216 -9.28 23.73 3.20
N TYR A 217 -8.35 22.86 3.60
CA TYR A 217 -7.01 23.27 4.03
C TYR A 217 -6.17 23.87 2.91
N MET A 218 -6.27 23.34 1.70
CA MET A 218 -5.61 23.94 0.54
C MET A 218 -6.10 25.37 0.30
N LYS A 219 -7.42 25.59 0.32
CA LYS A 219 -8.02 26.90 0.02
C LYS A 219 -7.79 27.91 1.13
N GLN A 220 -7.96 27.50 2.40
CA GLN A 220 -7.91 28.41 3.56
C GLN A 220 -6.49 28.62 4.08
N GLU A 221 -5.68 27.55 4.11
CA GLU A 221 -4.39 27.53 4.80
C GLU A 221 -3.17 27.38 3.85
N GLY A 222 -3.44 27.23 2.54
CA GLY A 222 -2.38 27.09 1.55
C GLY A 222 -1.62 25.77 1.61
N VAL A 223 -2.15 24.73 2.25
CA VAL A 223 -1.51 23.41 2.29
C VAL A 223 -1.49 22.81 0.90
N GLU A 224 -0.32 22.36 0.45
CA GLU A 224 -0.20 21.62 -0.80
C GLU A 224 -0.75 20.20 -0.65
N VAL A 225 -1.89 19.91 -1.29
CA VAL A 225 -2.52 18.60 -1.22
C VAL A 225 -2.47 17.87 -2.55
N ARG A 226 -2.42 16.55 -2.47
CA ARG A 226 -2.58 15.60 -3.57
C ARG A 226 -3.62 14.57 -3.15
N VAL A 227 -4.52 14.19 -4.04
CA VAL A 227 -5.59 13.22 -3.74
C VAL A 227 -5.54 12.10 -4.74
N ALA A 228 -5.23 10.88 -4.28
CA ALA A 228 -5.22 9.68 -5.09
C ALA A 228 -6.51 8.88 -4.85
N ARG A 229 -7.38 8.73 -5.85
CA ARG A 229 -8.52 7.83 -5.82
C ARG A 229 -8.07 6.45 -6.28
N ILE A 230 -7.77 5.60 -5.30
CA ILE A 230 -7.18 4.29 -5.50
C ILE A 230 -8.26 3.27 -5.83
N PHE A 231 -8.10 2.57 -6.94
CA PHE A 231 -8.94 1.44 -7.33
C PHE A 231 -8.38 0.13 -6.78
N ASN A 232 -9.12 -0.97 -6.96
CA ASN A 232 -8.75 -2.27 -6.40
C ASN A 232 -7.31 -2.64 -6.72
N THR A 233 -6.56 -2.90 -5.66
CA THR A 233 -5.13 -3.20 -5.72
C THR A 233 -4.86 -4.54 -5.03
N PHE A 234 -3.96 -5.32 -5.60
CA PHE A 234 -3.54 -6.61 -5.04
C PHE A 234 -2.02 -6.78 -5.12
N GLY A 235 -1.50 -7.73 -4.35
CA GLY A 235 -0.06 -8.01 -4.32
C GLY A 235 0.39 -8.71 -3.04
N PRO A 236 1.68 -9.03 -2.91
CA PRO A 236 2.29 -9.52 -1.70
C PRO A 236 2.03 -8.59 -0.49
N ARG A 237 2.08 -9.12 0.73
CA ARG A 237 1.76 -8.43 1.99
C ARG A 237 0.29 -8.01 2.17
N MET A 238 -0.57 -8.28 1.18
CA MET A 238 -2.01 -8.23 1.38
C MET A 238 -2.41 -9.25 2.46
N HIS A 239 -3.34 -8.88 3.34
CA HIS A 239 -3.77 -9.81 4.38
C HIS A 239 -4.58 -10.95 3.75
N MET A 240 -4.22 -12.20 4.04
CA MET A 240 -4.90 -13.36 3.43
C MET A 240 -6.41 -13.39 3.72
N ASN A 241 -6.81 -12.93 4.91
CA ASN A 241 -8.20 -12.86 5.36
C ASN A 241 -8.76 -11.45 5.31
N ASP A 242 -8.40 -10.63 4.29
CA ASP A 242 -8.95 -9.28 4.18
C ASP A 242 -10.36 -9.23 3.56
N GLY A 243 -10.89 -10.36 3.13
CA GLY A 243 -12.26 -10.51 2.64
C GLY A 243 -12.49 -10.00 1.21
N ARG A 244 -11.45 -9.53 0.52
CA ARG A 244 -11.57 -9.09 -0.88
C ARG A 244 -11.42 -10.26 -1.84
N VAL A 245 -11.95 -10.08 -3.05
CA VAL A 245 -12.05 -11.10 -4.09
C VAL A 245 -10.73 -11.84 -4.34
N VAL A 246 -9.63 -11.11 -4.56
CA VAL A 246 -8.34 -11.71 -4.89
C VAL A 246 -7.79 -12.56 -3.75
N SER A 247 -7.77 -12.01 -2.52
CA SER A 247 -7.27 -12.74 -1.35
C SER A 247 -8.12 -13.98 -1.05
N ASN A 248 -9.45 -13.86 -1.14
CA ASN A 248 -10.35 -14.99 -0.89
C ASN A 248 -10.10 -16.12 -1.90
N PHE A 249 -10.07 -15.81 -3.20
CA PHE A 249 -9.89 -16.85 -4.22
C PHE A 249 -8.52 -17.52 -4.14
N ILE A 250 -7.46 -16.76 -3.90
CA ILE A 250 -6.11 -17.34 -3.75
C ILE A 250 -6.05 -18.25 -2.52
N LEU A 251 -6.56 -17.79 -1.38
CA LEU A 251 -6.57 -18.56 -0.14
C LEU A 251 -7.38 -19.86 -0.28
N GLN A 252 -8.60 -19.76 -0.79
CA GLN A 252 -9.48 -20.90 -1.02
C GLN A 252 -8.86 -21.90 -2.00
N ALA A 253 -8.28 -21.43 -3.10
CA ALA A 253 -7.63 -22.30 -4.08
C ALA A 253 -6.42 -23.04 -3.51
N LEU A 254 -5.57 -22.36 -2.71
CA LEU A 254 -4.40 -22.97 -2.06
C LEU A 254 -4.79 -23.97 -0.97
N GLN A 255 -5.90 -23.75 -0.26
CA GLN A 255 -6.42 -24.64 0.77
C GLN A 255 -7.32 -25.75 0.21
N SER A 256 -7.51 -25.80 -1.11
CA SER A 256 -8.42 -26.77 -1.76
C SER A 256 -9.88 -26.64 -1.31
N GLU A 257 -10.28 -25.43 -0.87
CA GLU A 257 -11.66 -25.08 -0.52
C GLU A 257 -12.44 -24.63 -1.76
N GLY A 258 -13.78 -24.62 -1.69
CA GLY A 258 -14.62 -24.07 -2.78
C GLY A 258 -14.41 -22.57 -2.96
N LEU A 259 -14.23 -22.12 -4.22
CA LEU A 259 -14.13 -20.70 -4.53
C LEU A 259 -15.52 -20.06 -4.46
N THR A 260 -15.72 -19.12 -3.54
CA THR A 260 -17.02 -18.49 -3.29
C THR A 260 -17.23 -17.27 -4.18
N VAL A 261 -18.20 -17.35 -5.11
CA VAL A 261 -18.62 -16.26 -5.99
C VAL A 261 -19.98 -15.75 -5.51
N TYR A 262 -20.05 -14.46 -5.18
CA TYR A 262 -21.32 -13.83 -4.77
C TYR A 262 -22.14 -13.41 -6.00
N GLY A 263 -23.46 -13.66 -5.98
CA GLY A 263 -24.34 -13.44 -7.11
C GLY A 263 -24.05 -14.39 -8.28
N SER A 264 -24.25 -13.92 -9.51
CA SER A 264 -23.99 -14.69 -10.74
C SER A 264 -22.51 -14.71 -11.14
N GLY A 265 -21.68 -13.88 -10.54
CA GLY A 265 -20.29 -13.67 -10.95
C GLY A 265 -20.12 -12.82 -12.22
N SER A 266 -21.19 -12.24 -12.76
CA SER A 266 -21.15 -11.37 -13.95
C SER A 266 -20.73 -9.94 -13.65
N GLN A 267 -20.75 -9.52 -12.37
CA GLN A 267 -20.23 -8.22 -11.97
C GLN A 267 -18.74 -8.10 -12.32
N THR A 268 -18.33 -6.90 -12.75
CA THR A 268 -16.96 -6.68 -13.23
C THR A 268 -16.12 -5.91 -12.22
N ARG A 269 -14.84 -6.20 -12.19
CA ARG A 269 -13.82 -5.48 -11.44
C ARG A 269 -12.56 -5.32 -12.25
N ALA A 270 -11.85 -4.24 -11.98
CA ALA A 270 -10.52 -3.97 -12.51
C ALA A 270 -9.52 -3.99 -11.37
N PHE A 271 -8.42 -4.70 -11.54
CA PHE A 271 -7.40 -4.89 -10.51
C PHE A 271 -6.04 -4.42 -10.98
N GLN A 272 -5.35 -3.62 -10.17
CA GLN A 272 -3.97 -3.22 -10.43
C GLN A 272 -3.00 -3.90 -9.46
N TYR A 273 -1.79 -4.13 -9.92
CA TYR A 273 -0.73 -4.65 -9.07
C TYR A 273 -0.13 -3.53 -8.20
N VAL A 274 0.29 -3.87 -6.98
CA VAL A 274 0.70 -2.90 -5.95
C VAL A 274 1.86 -2.02 -6.36
N SER A 275 2.83 -2.51 -7.17
CA SER A 275 3.96 -1.69 -7.62
C SER A 275 3.52 -0.59 -8.58
N ASP A 276 2.51 -0.82 -9.41
CA ASP A 276 1.96 0.20 -10.29
C ASP A 276 1.31 1.32 -9.47
N LEU A 277 0.53 0.94 -8.43
CA LEU A 277 -0.04 1.92 -7.51
C LEU A 277 1.05 2.75 -6.82
N VAL A 278 2.07 2.11 -6.27
CA VAL A 278 3.18 2.80 -5.57
C VAL A 278 3.86 3.81 -6.50
N ASN A 279 4.15 3.44 -7.75
CA ASN A 279 4.72 4.34 -8.74
C ASN A 279 3.77 5.52 -9.02
N GLY A 280 2.46 5.27 -9.13
CA GLY A 280 1.44 6.32 -9.29
C GLY A 280 1.38 7.29 -8.11
N LEU A 281 1.45 6.79 -6.87
CA LEU A 281 1.47 7.61 -5.67
C LEU A 281 2.70 8.52 -5.63
N VAL A 282 3.88 7.98 -5.94
CA VAL A 282 5.13 8.77 -5.98
C VAL A 282 5.08 9.81 -7.09
N SER A 283 4.61 9.46 -8.28
CA SER A 283 4.44 10.40 -9.40
C SER A 283 3.47 11.53 -9.04
N LEU A 284 2.34 11.21 -8.41
CA LEU A 284 1.36 12.20 -7.97
C LEU A 284 1.91 13.12 -6.88
N MET A 285 2.59 12.58 -5.86
CA MET A 285 3.23 13.36 -4.80
C MET A 285 4.18 14.41 -5.37
N ASN A 286 4.97 14.04 -6.37
CA ASN A 286 5.99 14.91 -6.97
C ASN A 286 5.44 15.81 -8.09
N SER A 287 4.17 15.70 -8.45
CA SER A 287 3.50 16.54 -9.45
C SER A 287 2.94 17.84 -8.84
N ASN A 288 2.47 18.73 -9.71
CA ASN A 288 1.75 19.95 -9.31
C ASN A 288 0.22 19.80 -9.40
N ILE A 289 -0.29 18.58 -9.52
CA ILE A 289 -1.73 18.33 -9.69
C ILE A 289 -2.40 18.31 -8.33
N SER A 290 -3.25 19.29 -8.05
CA SER A 290 -4.01 19.38 -6.80
C SER A 290 -5.39 18.77 -6.88
N SER A 291 -5.96 18.59 -8.08
CA SER A 291 -7.27 17.93 -8.25
C SER A 291 -7.12 16.40 -8.12
N PRO A 292 -8.21 15.66 -7.79
CA PRO A 292 -8.14 14.21 -7.62
C PRO A 292 -7.63 13.49 -8.87
N VAL A 293 -6.91 12.39 -8.69
CA VAL A 293 -6.41 11.54 -9.78
C VAL A 293 -6.75 10.08 -9.50
N ASN A 294 -7.39 9.43 -10.46
CA ASN A 294 -7.64 7.99 -10.43
C ASN A 294 -6.35 7.21 -10.67
N LEU A 295 -6.05 6.28 -9.76
CA LEU A 295 -4.97 5.31 -9.91
C LEU A 295 -5.56 3.90 -9.91
N GLY A 296 -5.55 3.25 -11.06
CA GLY A 296 -6.14 1.93 -11.25
C GLY A 296 -5.83 1.35 -12.62
N ASN A 297 -6.18 0.08 -12.81
CA ASN A 297 -6.10 -0.59 -14.10
C ASN A 297 -7.47 -0.53 -14.79
N PRO A 298 -7.59 -0.05 -16.03
CA PRO A 298 -8.86 -0.01 -16.75
C PRO A 298 -9.29 -1.35 -17.36
N GLU A 299 -8.48 -2.39 -17.27
CA GLU A 299 -8.81 -3.73 -17.76
C GLU A 299 -9.81 -4.42 -16.82
N GLU A 300 -11.02 -4.67 -17.32
CA GLU A 300 -12.10 -5.31 -16.56
C GLU A 300 -12.15 -6.81 -16.78
N HIS A 301 -12.43 -7.53 -15.69
CA HIS A 301 -12.74 -8.96 -15.72
C HIS A 301 -14.01 -9.21 -14.91
N THR A 302 -14.82 -10.20 -15.31
CA THR A 302 -15.90 -10.67 -14.47
C THR A 302 -15.33 -11.41 -13.27
N ILE A 303 -16.07 -11.41 -12.16
CA ILE A 303 -15.65 -12.14 -10.95
C ILE A 303 -15.50 -13.63 -11.25
N LEU A 304 -16.37 -14.19 -12.10
CA LEU A 304 -16.29 -15.59 -12.50
C LEU A 304 -15.03 -15.90 -13.31
N GLU A 305 -14.69 -15.08 -14.32
CA GLU A 305 -13.43 -15.20 -15.09
C GLU A 305 -12.23 -15.13 -14.17
N PHE A 306 -12.25 -14.20 -13.21
CA PHE A 306 -11.18 -14.03 -12.24
C PHE A 306 -10.98 -15.25 -11.34
N ALA A 307 -12.10 -15.86 -10.84
CA ALA A 307 -12.06 -17.10 -10.08
C ALA A 307 -11.45 -18.25 -10.89
N GLN A 308 -11.87 -18.39 -12.16
CA GLN A 308 -11.36 -19.43 -13.08
C GLN A 308 -9.86 -19.25 -13.34
N HIS A 309 -9.41 -17.99 -13.53
CA HIS A 309 -8.02 -17.65 -13.78
C HIS A 309 -7.13 -18.01 -12.59
N ILE A 310 -7.50 -17.59 -11.37
CA ILE A 310 -6.78 -17.93 -10.15
C ILE A 310 -6.74 -19.45 -9.92
N LYS A 311 -7.88 -20.11 -10.11
CA LYS A 311 -7.95 -21.58 -10.01
C LYS A 311 -6.96 -22.27 -10.96
N GLY A 312 -6.84 -21.78 -12.21
CA GLY A 312 -5.89 -22.27 -13.20
C GLY A 312 -4.44 -22.06 -12.77
N LEU A 313 -4.08 -20.85 -12.33
CA LEU A 313 -2.72 -20.50 -11.89
C LEU A 313 -2.25 -21.31 -10.66
N VAL A 314 -3.16 -21.57 -9.73
CA VAL A 314 -2.86 -22.41 -8.55
C VAL A 314 -2.82 -23.90 -8.92
N GLY A 315 -3.43 -24.32 -10.02
CA GLY A 315 -3.64 -25.74 -10.36
C GLY A 315 -4.65 -26.42 -9.43
N SER A 316 -5.57 -25.66 -8.84
CA SER A 316 -6.54 -26.16 -7.89
C SER A 316 -7.68 -26.95 -8.57
N ARG A 317 -8.13 -28.03 -7.91
CA ARG A 317 -9.33 -28.81 -8.29
C ARG A 317 -10.60 -28.29 -7.61
N SER A 318 -10.54 -27.22 -6.84
CA SER A 318 -11.66 -26.62 -6.13
C SER A 318 -12.84 -26.33 -7.05
N GLN A 319 -14.07 -26.50 -6.55
CA GLN A 319 -15.28 -26.11 -7.27
C GLN A 319 -15.61 -24.64 -7.05
N ILE A 320 -16.23 -23.99 -8.01
CA ILE A 320 -16.78 -22.65 -7.85
C ILE A 320 -18.19 -22.81 -7.22
N GLN A 321 -18.41 -22.10 -6.11
CA GLN A 321 -19.66 -22.10 -5.35
C GLN A 321 -20.29 -20.71 -5.44
N PHE A 322 -21.55 -20.66 -5.85
CA PHE A 322 -22.29 -19.41 -5.92
C PHE A 322 -23.05 -19.16 -4.61
N LEU A 323 -22.88 -17.97 -4.05
CA LEU A 323 -23.55 -17.51 -2.83
C LEU A 323 -24.49 -16.34 -3.15
N PRO A 324 -25.46 -16.02 -2.27
CA PRO A 324 -26.31 -14.84 -2.45
C PRO A 324 -25.49 -13.56 -2.64
N GLU A 325 -26.03 -12.63 -3.43
CA GLU A 325 -25.38 -11.33 -3.69
C GLU A 325 -25.16 -10.54 -2.40
N ALA A 326 -24.02 -9.85 -2.29
CA ALA A 326 -23.73 -9.00 -1.15
C ALA A 326 -24.46 -7.64 -1.29
N GLN A 327 -24.97 -7.13 -0.16
CA GLN A 327 -25.64 -5.84 -0.11
C GLN A 327 -24.66 -4.70 -0.44
N ASP A 328 -25.11 -3.72 -1.25
CA ASP A 328 -24.36 -2.54 -1.65
C ASP A 328 -23.03 -2.85 -2.39
N ASP A 329 -22.89 -4.04 -3.00
CA ASP A 329 -21.73 -4.36 -3.83
C ASP A 329 -21.90 -3.75 -5.23
N PRO A 330 -21.00 -2.84 -5.67
CA PRO A 330 -21.13 -2.17 -6.96
C PRO A 330 -21.16 -3.18 -8.12
N GLN A 331 -22.03 -2.97 -9.11
CA GLN A 331 -22.12 -3.85 -10.27
C GLN A 331 -20.94 -3.69 -11.21
N ARG A 332 -20.46 -2.46 -11.42
CA ARG A 332 -19.34 -2.15 -12.30
C ARG A 332 -18.42 -1.10 -11.68
N ARG A 333 -17.11 -1.38 -11.69
CA ARG A 333 -16.12 -0.42 -11.24
C ARG A 333 -14.88 -0.48 -12.12
N ARG A 334 -14.70 0.59 -12.91
CA ARG A 334 -13.59 0.75 -13.84
C ARG A 334 -13.08 2.18 -13.80
N PRO A 335 -11.76 2.41 -13.59
CA PRO A 335 -11.21 3.76 -13.61
C PRO A 335 -11.14 4.32 -15.03
N ASP A 336 -11.46 5.60 -15.18
CA ASP A 336 -10.93 6.41 -16.26
C ASP A 336 -9.56 6.94 -15.83
N ILE A 337 -8.48 6.51 -16.50
CA ILE A 337 -7.10 6.89 -16.16
C ILE A 337 -6.48 7.86 -17.15
N ARG A 338 -7.27 8.48 -18.04
CA ARG A 338 -6.75 9.43 -19.04
C ARG A 338 -6.01 10.59 -18.38
N LYS A 339 -6.51 11.09 -17.25
CA LYS A 339 -5.86 12.15 -16.49
C LYS A 339 -4.49 11.73 -15.96
N ALA A 340 -4.38 10.56 -15.35
CA ALA A 340 -3.09 10.02 -14.90
C ALA A 340 -2.09 9.85 -16.05
N LYS A 341 -2.55 9.32 -17.19
CA LYS A 341 -1.71 9.18 -18.39
C LYS A 341 -1.20 10.52 -18.91
N MET A 342 -2.09 11.51 -19.08
CA MET A 342 -1.73 12.80 -19.67
C MET A 342 -0.90 13.67 -18.72
N MET A 343 -1.23 13.67 -17.43
CA MET A 343 -0.68 14.61 -16.47
C MET A 343 0.51 14.05 -15.69
N LEU A 344 0.58 12.73 -15.48
CA LEU A 344 1.64 12.06 -14.74
C LEU A 344 2.54 11.19 -15.63
N GLY A 345 2.16 10.93 -16.88
CA GLY A 345 2.80 9.90 -17.70
C GLY A 345 2.70 8.50 -17.11
N TRP A 346 1.68 8.27 -16.27
CA TRP A 346 1.51 7.02 -15.52
C TRP A 346 0.39 6.16 -16.10
N GLU A 347 0.68 4.88 -16.22
CA GLU A 347 -0.30 3.81 -16.46
C GLU A 347 0.17 2.52 -15.79
N PRO A 348 -0.73 1.57 -15.49
CA PRO A 348 -0.33 0.26 -14.99
C PRO A 348 0.43 -0.51 -16.07
N VAL A 349 1.54 -1.15 -15.68
CA VAL A 349 2.43 -1.86 -16.60
C VAL A 349 2.60 -3.34 -16.25
N VAL A 350 2.23 -3.74 -15.04
CA VAL A 350 2.36 -5.15 -14.60
C VAL A 350 1.16 -5.95 -15.11
N PRO A 351 1.39 -6.99 -15.95
CA PRO A 351 0.32 -7.88 -16.41
C PRO A 351 -0.38 -8.57 -15.22
N LEU A 352 -1.70 -8.78 -15.35
CA LEU A 352 -2.52 -9.39 -14.30
C LEU A 352 -1.95 -10.75 -13.85
N GLU A 353 -1.59 -11.61 -14.79
CA GLU A 353 -1.06 -12.95 -14.52
C GLU A 353 0.26 -12.90 -13.74
N GLU A 354 1.17 -11.99 -14.10
CA GLU A 354 2.44 -11.81 -13.39
C GLU A 354 2.20 -11.37 -11.95
N GLY A 355 1.33 -10.39 -11.74
CA GLY A 355 0.96 -9.92 -10.40
C GLY A 355 0.29 -11.01 -9.56
N LEU A 356 -0.61 -11.80 -10.16
CA LEU A 356 -1.28 -12.91 -9.48
C LEU A 356 -0.28 -14.00 -9.08
N ASN A 357 0.64 -14.39 -9.95
CA ASN A 357 1.67 -15.38 -9.65
C ASN A 357 2.53 -14.96 -8.45
N LYS A 358 2.98 -13.70 -8.41
CA LYS A 358 3.73 -13.16 -7.27
C LYS A 358 2.92 -13.19 -5.97
N THR A 359 1.63 -12.88 -6.06
CA THR A 359 0.73 -12.87 -4.90
C THR A 359 0.44 -14.28 -4.39
N ILE A 360 0.19 -15.24 -5.29
CA ILE A 360 0.00 -16.67 -4.98
C ILE A 360 1.23 -17.23 -4.27
N GLN A 361 2.43 -16.97 -4.80
CA GLN A 361 3.68 -17.41 -4.17
C GLN A 361 3.87 -16.83 -2.77
N TYR A 362 3.49 -15.57 -2.56
CA TYR A 362 3.52 -14.96 -1.22
C TYR A 362 2.55 -15.65 -0.27
N PHE A 363 1.30 -15.89 -0.68
CA PHE A 363 0.29 -16.56 0.15
C PHE A 363 0.68 -17.99 0.48
N ALA A 364 1.25 -18.74 -0.47
CA ALA A 364 1.74 -20.10 -0.23
C ALA A 364 2.80 -20.13 0.87
N ARG A 365 3.80 -19.23 0.80
CA ARG A 365 4.84 -19.10 1.85
C ARG A 365 4.25 -18.70 3.20
N GLU A 366 3.27 -17.80 3.22
CA GLU A 366 2.60 -17.40 4.47
C GLU A 366 1.86 -18.58 5.13
N LEU A 367 1.19 -19.42 4.33
CA LEU A 367 0.53 -20.64 4.84
C LEU A 367 1.54 -21.64 5.38
N GLU A 368 2.66 -21.85 4.72
CA GLU A 368 3.76 -22.69 5.20
C GLU A 368 4.32 -22.19 6.54
N HIS A 369 4.56 -20.88 6.65
CA HIS A 369 5.01 -20.27 7.90
C HIS A 369 4.01 -20.45 9.04
N GLN A 370 2.71 -20.30 8.77
CA GLN A 370 1.66 -20.52 9.77
C GLN A 370 1.62 -21.98 10.22
N ALA A 371 1.71 -22.91 9.30
CA ALA A 371 1.74 -24.35 9.62
C ALA A 371 2.95 -24.72 10.48
N ASN A 372 4.13 -24.21 10.14
CA ASN A 372 5.37 -24.47 10.88
C ASN A 372 5.36 -23.86 12.29
N ASN A 373 4.78 -22.66 12.47
CA ASN A 373 4.66 -22.01 13.78
C ASN A 373 3.64 -22.69 14.70
N GLN A 374 2.63 -23.38 14.16
CA GLN A 374 1.70 -24.17 14.96
C GLN A 374 2.33 -25.47 15.48
N TYR A 375 3.46 -25.90 14.90
CA TYR A 375 4.17 -27.14 15.27
C TYR A 375 5.29 -26.93 16.32
N ILE A 376 5.43 -25.76 16.92
CA ILE A 376 6.34 -25.55 18.05
C ILE A 376 5.70 -26.24 19.27
N PRO A 377 6.26 -27.36 19.79
CA PRO A 377 5.74 -28.02 20.98
C PRO A 377 5.76 -26.99 22.12
N LYS A 378 4.61 -26.75 22.75
CA LYS A 378 4.58 -25.95 23.98
C LYS A 378 5.61 -26.51 24.96
N PRO A 379 6.51 -25.69 25.53
CA PRO A 379 7.46 -26.19 26.50
C PRO A 379 6.68 -26.89 27.61
N LYS A 380 7.02 -28.14 27.89
CA LYS A 380 6.43 -28.91 29.00
C LYS A 380 6.58 -28.07 30.26
N ALA A 381 5.48 -27.65 30.83
CA ALA A 381 5.46 -26.90 32.08
C ALA A 381 6.31 -27.70 33.09
N ALA A 382 7.34 -27.05 33.64
CA ALA A 382 8.19 -27.65 34.66
C ALA A 382 7.30 -28.09 35.83
N ARG A 383 7.26 -29.38 36.10
CA ARG A 383 6.53 -29.96 37.21
C ARG A 383 7.10 -29.36 38.50
N MET A 384 6.43 -28.36 39.08
CA MET A 384 6.75 -27.87 40.41
C MET A 384 6.67 -29.05 41.37
N LYS A 385 7.79 -29.43 41.91
CA LYS A 385 7.86 -30.38 43.05
C LYS A 385 7.11 -29.74 44.21
N LYS A 386 5.96 -30.31 44.56
CA LYS A 386 5.26 -29.96 45.80
C LYS A 386 6.23 -30.23 46.97
N GLY A 387 6.67 -29.17 47.61
CA GLY A 387 7.42 -29.26 48.87
C GLY A 387 6.56 -29.96 49.95
N ARG A 388 7.16 -30.91 50.68
CA ARG A 388 6.55 -31.58 51.82
C ARG A 388 6.17 -30.53 52.90
N PRO A 389 5.03 -30.64 53.56
CA PRO A 389 4.75 -29.81 54.75
C PRO A 389 5.71 -30.18 55.88
N ARG A 390 6.34 -29.18 56.47
CA ARG A 390 7.04 -29.33 57.77
C ARG A 390 5.97 -29.34 58.85
N HIS A 391 5.90 -30.44 59.57
CA HIS A 391 5.27 -30.49 60.87
C HIS A 391 6.15 -29.74 61.90
N ASN A 392 5.55 -28.77 62.55
CA ASN A 392 5.70 -28.46 63.98
C ASN A 392 4.38 -27.83 64.45
#